data_3ec5bda6c3012cc56b44f88b01b3ddd2
#
_entry.id   3ec5bda6c3012cc56b44f88b01b3ddd2
#
_cell.length_a   1.000
_cell.length_b   1.000
_cell.length_c   1.000
_cell.angle_alpha   90.00
_cell.angle_beta   90.00
_cell.angle_gamma   90.00
#
_symmetry.space_group_name_H-M   'P 1'
#
loop_
_entity.id
_entity.type
_entity.pdbx_description
1 polymer ?
#
loop_
_entity_poly.entity_id
_entity_poly.type
_entity_poly.pdbx_seq_one_letter_code
_entity_poly.pdbx_strand_id
1 'polypeptide(L)'
;MTVLLGLVHIGIGAVWLGSMVYSLGVVQPRIGRLFRDPAKAEDVYRELAAGNRWRVVALIVFLGLSGAALVPLLADGRGNGWWTLIALKTGLLIAAAVCFWWVSWRGWPARVFALPNELPALHQRFR
;
A
#
# COMPACT_ATOMS: atom_id res chain seq x y z
N MET A 1 6.96 -27.91 -2.93
CA MET A 1 6.44 -26.78 -3.73
C MET A 1 5.57 -25.84 -2.88
N THR A 2 4.60 -26.35 -2.11
CA THR A 2 3.70 -25.55 -1.26
C THR A 2 4.45 -24.70 -0.22
N VAL A 3 5.47 -25.24 0.45
CA VAL A 3 6.28 -24.51 1.43
C VAL A 3 7.00 -23.32 0.78
N LEU A 4 7.62 -23.52 -0.38
CA LEU A 4 8.31 -22.45 -1.09
C LEU A 4 7.33 -21.33 -1.51
N LEU A 5 6.16 -21.69 -2.05
CA LEU A 5 5.12 -20.72 -2.39
C LEU A 5 4.62 -19.95 -1.17
N GLY A 6 4.47 -20.65 -0.03
CA GLY A 6 4.11 -20.02 1.24
C GLY A 6 5.16 -19.02 1.73
N LEU A 7 6.44 -19.36 1.64
CA LEU A 7 7.54 -18.46 1.99
C LEU A 7 7.59 -17.22 1.10
N VAL A 8 7.39 -17.41 -0.21
CA VAL A 8 7.31 -16.30 -1.18
C VAL A 8 6.13 -15.38 -0.85
N HIS A 9 4.94 -15.95 -0.59
CA HIS A 9 3.75 -15.18 -0.22
C HIS A 9 3.97 -14.35 1.06
N ILE A 10 4.49 -14.97 2.10
CA ILE A 10 4.82 -14.28 3.37
C ILE A 10 5.88 -13.21 3.14
N GLY A 11 6.92 -13.51 2.38
CA GLY A 11 7.99 -12.57 2.04
C GLY A 11 7.47 -11.31 1.33
N ILE A 12 6.61 -11.48 0.32
CA ILE A 12 5.97 -10.37 -0.40
C ILE A 12 5.12 -9.53 0.58
N GLY A 13 4.33 -10.17 1.43
CA GLY A 13 3.52 -9.49 2.44
C GLY A 13 4.36 -8.70 3.43
N ALA A 14 5.46 -9.28 3.90
CA ALA A 14 6.39 -8.64 4.83
C ALA A 14 7.08 -7.42 4.20
N VAL A 15 7.52 -7.52 2.94
CA VAL A 15 8.12 -6.40 2.20
C VAL A 15 7.10 -5.27 2.00
N TRP A 16 5.87 -5.61 1.62
CA TRP A 16 4.82 -4.61 1.43
C TRP A 16 4.46 -3.88 2.74
N LEU A 17 4.18 -4.64 3.80
CA LEU A 17 3.86 -4.08 5.11
C LEU A 17 5.01 -3.26 5.69
N GLY A 18 6.24 -3.80 5.62
CA GLY A 18 7.44 -3.12 6.09
C GLY A 18 7.69 -1.81 5.35
N SER A 19 7.47 -1.78 4.03
CA SER A 19 7.58 -0.56 3.23
C SER A 19 6.56 0.50 3.64
N MET A 20 5.32 0.10 3.95
CA MET A 20 4.28 1.02 4.43
C MET A 20 4.62 1.58 5.82
N VAL A 21 4.98 0.71 6.76
CA VAL A 21 5.36 1.12 8.13
C VAL A 21 6.57 2.05 8.08
N TYR A 22 7.59 1.73 7.29
CA TYR A 22 8.76 2.58 7.12
C TYR A 22 8.41 3.93 6.50
N SER A 23 7.58 3.94 5.47
CA SER A 23 7.13 5.18 4.82
C SER A 23 6.39 6.10 5.79
N LEU A 24 5.41 5.56 6.53
CA LEU A 24 4.59 6.34 7.45
C LEU A 24 5.33 6.72 8.73
N GLY A 25 6.13 5.80 9.29
CA GLY A 25 6.79 5.99 10.58
C GLY A 25 8.13 6.74 10.51
N VAL A 26 8.80 6.67 9.37
CA VAL A 26 10.16 7.23 9.23
C VAL A 26 10.24 8.28 8.14
N VAL A 27 9.84 7.95 6.90
CA VAL A 27 10.06 8.84 5.75
C VAL A 27 9.23 10.10 5.85
N GLN A 28 7.91 9.97 6.02
CA GLN A 28 7.02 11.13 6.08
C GLN A 28 7.34 12.10 7.23
N PRO A 29 7.54 11.64 8.50
CA PRO A 29 7.90 12.55 9.57
C PRO A 29 9.26 13.23 9.37
N ARG A 30 10.23 12.55 8.74
CA ARG A 30 11.55 13.13 8.46
C ARG A 30 11.49 14.21 7.39
N ILE A 31 10.77 13.97 6.29
CA ILE A 31 10.58 14.97 5.24
C ILE A 31 9.92 16.22 5.81
N GLY A 32 8.85 16.08 6.60
CA GLY A 32 8.18 17.21 7.24
C GLY A 32 9.04 18.02 8.22
N ARG A 33 10.09 17.41 8.81
CA ARG A 33 11.06 18.11 9.67
C ARG A 33 12.20 18.77 8.89
N LEU A 34 12.66 18.13 7.81
CA LEU A 34 13.79 18.60 7.01
C LEU A 34 13.41 19.79 6.14
N PHE A 35 12.22 19.77 5.58
CA PHE A 35 11.74 20.81 4.69
C PHE A 35 10.73 21.69 5.41
N ARG A 36 11.18 22.87 5.91
CA ARG A 36 10.29 23.88 6.48
C ARG A 36 9.39 24.54 5.43
N ASP A 37 9.80 24.52 4.17
CA ASP A 37 9.04 25.00 3.03
C ASP A 37 8.09 23.87 2.54
N PRO A 38 6.76 24.06 2.64
CA PRO A 38 5.79 23.06 2.22
C PRO A 38 5.89 22.68 0.73
N ALA A 39 6.29 23.63 -0.14
CA ALA A 39 6.42 23.37 -1.57
C ALA A 39 7.56 22.40 -1.85
N LYS A 40 8.72 22.59 -1.21
CA LYS A 40 9.87 21.69 -1.33
C LYS A 40 9.58 20.29 -0.77
N ALA A 41 8.87 20.21 0.36
CA ALA A 41 8.43 18.93 0.90
C ALA A 41 7.52 18.19 -0.08
N GLU A 42 6.58 18.89 -0.73
CA GLU A 42 5.66 18.30 -1.71
C GLU A 42 6.40 17.80 -2.96
N ASP A 43 7.42 18.52 -3.45
CA ASP A 43 8.24 18.07 -4.58
C ASP A 43 8.98 16.77 -4.26
N VAL A 44 9.54 16.61 -3.05
CA VAL A 44 10.18 15.37 -2.61
C VAL A 44 9.16 14.23 -2.49
N TYR A 45 7.98 14.49 -1.95
CA TYR A 45 6.92 13.48 -1.91
C TYR A 45 6.50 13.04 -3.31
N ARG A 46 6.42 13.96 -4.26
CA ARG A 46 6.09 13.69 -5.66
C ARG A 46 7.13 12.78 -6.32
N GLU A 47 8.40 13.10 -6.15
CA GLU A 47 9.53 12.29 -6.67
C GLU A 47 9.49 10.87 -6.12
N LEU A 48 9.35 10.71 -4.79
CA LEU A 48 9.26 9.41 -4.13
C LEU A 48 8.03 8.60 -4.56
N ALA A 49 6.89 9.26 -4.75
CA ALA A 49 5.66 8.59 -5.15
C ALA A 49 5.68 8.16 -6.62
N ALA A 50 6.26 8.96 -7.52
CA ALA A 50 6.29 8.68 -8.94
C ALA A 50 7.00 7.36 -9.25
N GLY A 51 8.13 7.08 -8.60
CA GLY A 51 8.88 5.83 -8.79
C GLY A 51 8.28 4.60 -8.12
N ASN A 52 7.41 4.78 -7.12
CA ASN A 52 6.96 3.68 -6.27
C ASN A 52 5.60 3.08 -6.66
N ARG A 53 4.79 3.79 -7.45
CA ARG A 53 3.42 3.38 -7.80
C ARG A 53 3.35 1.97 -8.39
N TRP A 54 4.13 1.70 -9.42
CA TRP A 54 4.11 0.42 -10.11
C TRP A 54 4.71 -0.72 -9.28
N ARG A 55 5.67 -0.42 -8.39
CA ARG A 55 6.20 -1.40 -7.44
C ARG A 55 5.13 -1.86 -6.46
N VAL A 56 4.33 -0.95 -5.93
CA VAL A 56 3.23 -1.28 -5.02
C VAL A 56 2.14 -2.07 -5.76
N VAL A 57 1.78 -1.69 -6.99
CA VAL A 57 0.84 -2.46 -7.81
C VAL A 57 1.35 -3.89 -8.01
N ALA A 58 2.62 -4.06 -8.38
CA ALA A 58 3.22 -5.39 -8.57
C ALA A 58 3.15 -6.22 -7.27
N LEU A 59 3.50 -5.65 -6.12
CA LEU A 59 3.42 -6.35 -4.83
C LEU A 59 1.99 -6.80 -4.50
N ILE A 60 0.98 -5.95 -4.72
CA ILE A 60 -0.44 -6.30 -4.50
C ILE A 60 -0.86 -7.44 -5.43
N VAL A 61 -0.50 -7.38 -6.71
CA VAL A 61 -0.84 -8.42 -7.69
C VAL A 61 -0.16 -9.73 -7.33
N PHE A 62 1.15 -9.73 -7.05
CA PHE A 62 1.88 -10.95 -6.67
C PHE A 62 1.38 -11.54 -5.35
N LEU A 63 1.02 -10.69 -4.38
CA LEU A 63 0.42 -11.13 -3.12
C LEU A 63 -0.94 -11.80 -3.36
N GLY A 64 -1.79 -11.21 -4.21
CA GLY A 64 -3.08 -11.78 -4.58
C GLY A 64 -2.93 -13.11 -5.33
N LEU A 65 -2.07 -13.18 -6.35
CA LEU A 65 -1.85 -14.38 -7.15
C LEU A 65 -1.26 -15.53 -6.32
N SER A 66 -0.23 -15.24 -5.50
CA SER A 66 0.37 -16.27 -4.64
C SER A 66 -0.59 -16.76 -3.57
N GLY A 67 -1.42 -15.87 -3.00
CA GLY A 67 -2.49 -16.27 -2.08
C GLY A 67 -3.55 -17.13 -2.75
N ALA A 68 -4.04 -16.75 -3.92
CA ALA A 68 -5.01 -17.52 -4.69
C ALA A 68 -4.48 -18.92 -5.05
N ALA A 69 -3.19 -19.03 -5.42
CA ALA A 69 -2.55 -20.31 -5.72
C ALA A 69 -2.39 -21.21 -4.47
N LEU A 70 -2.24 -20.62 -3.27
CA LEU A 70 -2.12 -21.36 -2.01
C LEU A 70 -3.47 -21.92 -1.53
N VAL A 71 -4.59 -21.27 -1.83
CA VAL A 71 -5.91 -21.69 -1.36
C VAL A 71 -6.22 -23.14 -1.72
N PRO A 72 -6.21 -23.59 -2.99
CA PRO A 72 -6.52 -24.97 -3.33
C PRO A 72 -5.51 -25.98 -2.77
N LEU A 73 -4.25 -25.56 -2.57
CA LEU A 73 -3.20 -26.44 -2.03
C LEU A 73 -3.32 -26.69 -0.52
N LEU A 74 -4.07 -25.86 0.18
CA LEU A 74 -4.21 -25.88 1.64
C LEU A 74 -5.66 -26.08 2.10
N ALA A 75 -6.62 -26.20 1.19
CA ALA A 75 -8.05 -26.24 1.51
C ALA A 75 -8.52 -27.56 2.11
N ASP A 76 -7.83 -28.67 1.81
CA ASP A 76 -8.25 -30.01 2.22
C ASP A 76 -8.36 -30.14 3.74
N GLY A 77 -9.52 -30.65 4.22
CA GLY A 77 -9.80 -30.88 5.64
C GLY A 77 -9.96 -29.61 6.49
N ARG A 78 -10.08 -28.44 5.87
CA ARG A 78 -10.19 -27.17 6.60
C ARG A 78 -11.65 -26.85 6.96
N GLY A 79 -11.88 -26.46 8.22
CA GLY A 79 -13.20 -26.07 8.72
C GLY A 79 -13.57 -24.61 8.36
N ASN A 80 -14.80 -24.22 8.73
CA ASN A 80 -15.37 -22.90 8.42
C ASN A 80 -14.51 -21.73 8.91
N GLY A 81 -13.82 -21.85 10.04
CA GLY A 81 -12.92 -20.82 10.57
C GLY A 81 -11.79 -20.46 9.60
N TRP A 82 -11.24 -21.44 8.89
CA TRP A 82 -10.20 -21.21 7.90
C TRP A 82 -10.74 -20.40 6.70
N TRP A 83 -11.92 -20.74 6.20
CA TRP A 83 -12.58 -20.00 5.12
C TRP A 83 -12.92 -18.55 5.51
N THR A 84 -13.35 -18.35 6.77
CA THR A 84 -13.58 -17.01 7.32
C THR A 84 -12.30 -16.18 7.33
N LEU A 85 -11.16 -16.77 7.74
CA LEU A 85 -9.86 -16.09 7.71
C LEU A 85 -9.40 -15.75 6.29
N ILE A 86 -9.61 -16.65 5.32
CA ILE A 86 -9.31 -16.37 3.91
C ILE A 86 -10.17 -15.23 3.37
N ALA A 87 -11.48 -15.25 3.64
CA ALA A 87 -12.40 -14.19 3.24
C ALA A 87 -11.99 -12.83 3.84
N LEU A 88 -11.65 -12.80 5.14
CA LEU A 88 -11.19 -11.59 5.82
C LEU A 88 -9.90 -11.05 5.20
N LYS A 89 -8.88 -11.89 4.98
CA LYS A 89 -7.61 -11.50 4.36
C LYS A 89 -7.82 -10.97 2.94
N THR A 90 -8.66 -11.63 2.15
CA THR A 90 -8.99 -11.20 0.78
C THR A 90 -9.72 -9.87 0.80
N GLY A 91 -10.68 -9.69 1.69
CA GLY A 91 -11.39 -8.42 1.88
C GLY A 91 -10.47 -7.27 2.26
N LEU A 92 -9.52 -7.51 3.19
CA LEU A 92 -8.53 -6.52 3.58
C LEU A 92 -7.57 -6.16 2.43
N LEU A 93 -7.14 -7.14 1.63
CA LEU A 93 -6.29 -6.90 0.46
C LEU A 93 -7.03 -6.05 -0.59
N ILE A 94 -8.31 -6.36 -0.86
CA ILE A 94 -9.16 -5.59 -1.78
C ILE A 94 -9.33 -4.15 -1.26
N ALA A 95 -9.65 -3.99 0.01
CA ALA A 95 -9.79 -2.67 0.63
C ALA A 95 -8.49 -1.85 0.51
N ALA A 96 -7.35 -2.46 0.81
CA ALA A 96 -6.04 -1.83 0.66
C ALA A 96 -5.73 -1.47 -0.80
N ALA A 97 -6.04 -2.34 -1.76
CA ALA A 97 -5.87 -2.08 -3.19
C ALA A 97 -6.76 -0.92 -3.67
N VAL A 98 -8.01 -0.86 -3.24
CA VAL A 98 -8.95 0.23 -3.56
C VAL A 98 -8.48 1.54 -2.95
N CYS A 99 -8.08 1.56 -1.68
CA CYS A 99 -7.51 2.74 -1.03
C CYS A 99 -6.25 3.24 -1.76
N PHE A 100 -5.34 2.32 -2.08
CA PHE A 100 -4.12 2.66 -2.82
C PHE A 100 -4.44 3.22 -4.21
N TRP A 101 -5.37 2.58 -4.95
CA TRP A 101 -5.81 3.06 -6.24
C TRP A 101 -6.42 4.47 -6.13
N TRP A 102 -7.33 4.67 -5.19
CA TRP A 102 -7.99 5.96 -4.99
C TRP A 102 -6.98 7.07 -4.66
N VAL A 103 -6.07 6.83 -3.71
CA VAL A 103 -5.01 7.78 -3.36
C VAL A 103 -4.09 8.05 -4.54
N SER A 104 -3.67 7.01 -5.28
CA SER A 104 -2.69 7.13 -6.36
C SER A 104 -3.23 7.81 -7.61
N TRP A 105 -4.51 7.62 -7.93
CA TRP A 105 -5.10 8.17 -9.17
C TRP A 105 -6.05 9.34 -8.97
N ARG A 106 -6.59 9.53 -7.75
CA ARG A 106 -7.45 10.67 -7.41
C ARG A 106 -6.81 11.65 -6.44
N GLY A 107 -6.25 11.16 -5.35
CA GLY A 107 -5.67 12.00 -4.30
C GLY A 107 -4.43 12.75 -4.76
N TRP A 108 -3.50 12.07 -5.43
CA TRP A 108 -2.26 12.68 -5.92
C TRP A 108 -2.49 13.75 -7.00
N PRO A 109 -3.24 13.50 -8.08
CA PRO A 109 -3.50 14.54 -9.08
C PRO A 109 -4.15 15.79 -8.48
N ALA A 110 -5.10 15.63 -7.55
CA ALA A 110 -5.72 16.75 -6.87
C ALA A 110 -4.71 17.62 -6.09
N ARG A 111 -3.67 17.02 -5.50
CA ARG A 111 -2.60 17.75 -4.78
C ARG A 111 -1.59 18.39 -5.73
N VAL A 112 -1.27 17.72 -6.84
CA VAL A 112 -0.30 18.20 -7.85
C VAL A 112 -0.83 19.43 -8.58
N PHE A 113 -2.14 19.50 -8.84
CA PHE A 113 -2.79 20.61 -9.54
C PHE A 113 -3.42 21.64 -8.61
N ALA A 114 -3.30 21.45 -7.27
CA ALA A 114 -3.79 22.42 -6.29
C ALA A 114 -2.95 23.71 -6.32
N LEU A 115 -3.63 24.84 -6.24
CA LEU A 115 -2.99 26.14 -6.07
C LEU A 115 -2.36 26.22 -4.65
N PRO A 116 -1.29 27.02 -4.45
CA PRO A 116 -0.62 27.14 -3.15
C PRO A 116 -1.54 27.51 -1.97
N ASN A 117 -2.62 28.24 -2.25
CA ASN A 117 -3.63 28.61 -1.26
C ASN A 117 -4.63 27.51 -0.90
N GLU A 118 -4.72 26.44 -1.70
CA GLU A 118 -5.61 25.28 -1.49
C GLU A 118 -4.92 24.15 -0.74
N LEU A 119 -3.57 24.12 -0.73
CA LEU A 119 -2.76 23.08 -0.08
C LEU A 119 -3.08 22.87 1.41
N PRO A 120 -3.30 23.91 2.26
CA PRO A 120 -3.62 23.72 3.67
C PRO A 120 -4.95 22.97 3.88
N ALA A 121 -5.97 23.27 3.08
CA ALA A 121 -7.28 22.62 3.16
C ALA A 121 -7.21 21.15 2.72
N LEU A 122 -6.41 20.84 1.68
CA LEU A 122 -6.17 19.47 1.23
C LEU A 122 -5.39 18.66 2.26
N HIS A 123 -4.38 19.23 2.92
CA HIS A 123 -3.64 18.56 3.98
C HIS A 123 -4.52 18.17 5.18
N GLN A 124 -5.52 18.98 5.52
CA GLN A 124 -6.49 18.64 6.58
C GLN A 124 -7.44 17.50 6.18
N ARG A 125 -7.75 17.36 4.91
CA ARG A 125 -8.67 16.35 4.38
C ARG A 125 -8.06 14.93 4.29
N PHE A 126 -6.73 14.85 4.30
CA PHE A 126 -5.97 13.59 4.18
C PHE A 126 -5.25 13.19 5.49
N ARG A 127 -5.50 13.87 6.60
CA ARG A 127 -5.13 13.44 7.97
C ARG A 127 -6.24 12.60 8.58
#